data_843b5f8e7c33ebc6981380e8fdae9420
#
_entry.id   843b5f8e7c33ebc6981380e8fdae9420
#
_cell.length_a   1.000
_cell.length_b   1.000
_cell.length_c   1.000
_cell.angle_alpha   90.00
_cell.angle_beta   90.00
_cell.angle_gamma   90.00
#
_symmetry.space_group_name_H-M   'P 1'
#
loop_
_entity.id
_entity.type
_entity.pdbx_description
1 polymer ?
#
loop_
_entity_poly.entity_id
_entity_poly.type
_entity_poly.pdbx_seq_one_letter_code
_entity_poly.pdbx_strand_id
1 'polypeptide(L)'
;MATPQTDAAYTEPQTRDDIPGWFFGLDQAAFTHLLSTQSATGVTGDVLELGCYLGRSTVLIGDHLRPGERLTVCDLFDSDAGDAANAAEMAMSYRRTLTRTAFESNYLAFHQELPEIIQAPTSVLADGRIPAGSCRFVHVDASHLYEHVAGDIAVARAALRPDGVIALDDYRSEHTPGVSAAVWEAVFTGGLKPVMLTPMKFYGTWGDLDAARAVLTLRDWQAAGYAVDEDVIAGNRVLRLNNPDRSSAPTPASRRLALDLLPPIATRATRKVLRTLRDRRTTREA
;
A
#
# COMPACT_ATOMS: atom_id res chain seq x y z
N MET A 1 34.56 15.13 21.66
CA MET A 1 33.63 14.30 22.46
C MET A 1 32.24 14.64 21.98
N ALA A 2 31.64 13.73 21.21
CA ALA A 2 30.24 13.87 20.77
C ALA A 2 29.35 13.43 21.94
N THR A 3 28.46 14.29 22.38
CA THR A 3 27.41 13.97 23.36
C THR A 3 26.55 12.83 22.82
N PRO A 4 26.26 11.78 23.60
CA PRO A 4 25.32 10.76 23.17
C PRO A 4 23.95 11.41 23.02
N GLN A 5 23.38 11.33 21.82
CA GLN A 5 21.99 11.67 21.58
C GLN A 5 21.16 10.67 22.41
N THR A 6 20.45 11.17 23.41
CA THR A 6 19.49 10.40 24.19
C THR A 6 18.51 9.72 23.24
N ASP A 7 18.49 8.38 23.24
CA ASP A 7 17.41 7.61 22.64
C ASP A 7 16.09 8.16 23.15
N ALA A 8 15.27 8.64 22.22
CA ALA A 8 13.91 9.04 22.58
C ALA A 8 13.24 7.79 23.18
N ALA A 9 12.78 7.89 24.41
CA ALA A 9 12.13 6.78 25.09
C ALA A 9 10.97 6.29 24.21
N TYR A 10 10.89 4.96 23.99
CA TYR A 10 9.76 4.36 23.29
C TYR A 10 8.46 4.81 23.96
N THR A 11 7.53 5.32 23.14
CA THR A 11 6.18 5.66 23.58
C THR A 11 5.22 4.66 22.97
N GLU A 12 4.51 3.92 23.78
CA GLU A 12 3.53 2.93 23.35
C GLU A 12 2.41 3.60 22.53
N PRO A 13 2.15 3.14 21.30
CA PRO A 13 1.12 3.71 20.45
C PRO A 13 -0.27 3.43 21.04
N GLN A 14 -1.15 4.44 21.06
CA GLN A 14 -2.54 4.31 21.53
C GLN A 14 -3.49 3.98 20.38
N THR A 15 -3.12 4.37 19.16
CA THR A 15 -3.84 4.06 17.93
C THR A 15 -2.84 3.58 16.87
N ARG A 16 -3.32 2.90 15.84
CA ARG A 16 -2.47 2.49 14.71
C ARG A 16 -1.81 3.68 14.02
N ASP A 17 -2.47 4.85 14.02
CA ASP A 17 -1.94 6.05 13.40
C ASP A 17 -0.78 6.68 14.16
N ASP A 18 -0.57 6.29 15.41
CA ASP A 18 0.61 6.68 16.20
C ASP A 18 1.86 5.89 15.78
N ILE A 19 1.70 4.73 15.12
CA ILE A 19 2.84 3.96 14.57
C ILE A 19 3.35 4.70 13.32
N PRO A 20 4.64 5.09 13.27
CA PRO A 20 5.20 5.73 12.09
C PRO A 20 5.11 4.83 10.85
N GLY A 21 4.83 5.40 9.68
CA GLY A 21 4.75 4.66 8.41
C GLY A 21 3.82 5.34 7.40
N TRP A 22 3.84 4.83 6.16
CA TRP A 22 3.17 5.44 5.00
C TRP A 22 1.89 4.70 4.58
N PHE A 23 1.20 4.10 5.52
CA PHE A 23 -0.07 3.42 5.29
C PHE A 23 -1.24 4.36 5.55
N PHE A 24 -1.88 4.87 4.49
CA PHE A 24 -2.85 5.97 4.54
C PHE A 24 -4.30 5.50 4.61
N GLY A 25 -5.20 6.39 5.06
CA GLY A 25 -6.58 6.05 5.38
C GLY A 25 -7.39 5.41 4.26
N LEU A 26 -7.14 5.74 2.97
CA LEU A 26 -7.81 5.08 1.86
C LEU A 26 -7.41 3.59 1.77
N ASP A 27 -6.12 3.29 1.89
CA ASP A 27 -5.63 1.91 1.82
C ASP A 27 -5.93 1.14 3.12
N GLN A 28 -5.97 1.80 4.28
CA GLN A 28 -6.52 1.21 5.50
C GLN A 28 -7.98 0.80 5.32
N ALA A 29 -8.80 1.67 4.70
CA ALA A 29 -10.20 1.34 4.40
C ALA A 29 -10.33 0.20 3.37
N ALA A 30 -9.43 0.14 2.38
CA ALA A 30 -9.40 -0.91 1.38
C ALA A 30 -9.00 -2.27 2.00
N PHE A 31 -7.98 -2.32 2.83
CA PHE A 31 -7.57 -3.54 3.55
C PHE A 31 -8.67 -4.03 4.49
N THR A 32 -9.24 -3.12 5.30
CA THR A 32 -10.36 -3.45 6.19
C THR A 32 -11.53 -4.04 5.41
N HIS A 33 -11.91 -3.41 4.30
CA HIS A 33 -13.03 -3.91 3.49
C HIS A 33 -12.72 -5.27 2.87
N LEU A 34 -11.55 -5.43 2.24
CA LEU A 34 -11.11 -6.67 1.62
C LEU A 34 -11.10 -7.82 2.63
N LEU A 35 -10.37 -7.66 3.72
CA LEU A 35 -10.15 -8.72 4.71
C LEU A 35 -11.45 -9.09 5.44
N SER A 36 -12.30 -8.09 5.77
CA SER A 36 -13.62 -8.33 6.37
C SER A 36 -14.55 -9.06 5.40
N THR A 37 -14.54 -8.69 4.11
CA THR A 37 -15.40 -9.33 3.10
C THR A 37 -14.94 -10.75 2.81
N GLN A 38 -13.64 -11.01 2.71
CA GLN A 38 -13.11 -12.37 2.64
C GLN A 38 -13.61 -13.22 3.82
N SER A 39 -13.53 -12.67 5.04
CA SER A 39 -14.02 -13.37 6.24
C SER A 39 -15.52 -13.63 6.18
N ALA A 40 -16.32 -12.66 5.77
CA ALA A 40 -17.78 -12.78 5.67
C ALA A 40 -18.24 -13.76 4.58
N THR A 41 -17.48 -13.90 3.50
CA THR A 41 -17.77 -14.82 2.38
C THR A 41 -17.15 -16.20 2.56
N GLY A 42 -16.47 -16.47 3.69
CA GLY A 42 -15.88 -17.78 3.98
C GLY A 42 -14.55 -18.05 3.28
N VAL A 43 -13.94 -17.05 2.62
CA VAL A 43 -12.58 -17.17 2.07
C VAL A 43 -11.59 -17.24 3.23
N THR A 44 -10.93 -18.39 3.42
CA THR A 44 -9.95 -18.66 4.49
C THR A 44 -8.55 -18.78 3.90
N GLY A 45 -7.53 -18.57 4.70
CA GLY A 45 -6.13 -18.78 4.32
C GLY A 45 -5.18 -17.89 5.10
N ASP A 46 -3.92 -18.22 5.05
CA ASP A 46 -2.87 -17.43 5.68
C ASP A 46 -2.73 -16.05 5.04
N VAL A 47 -2.02 -15.16 5.68
CA VAL A 47 -1.70 -13.83 5.18
C VAL A 47 -0.18 -13.64 5.21
N LEU A 48 0.35 -13.04 4.15
CA LEU A 48 1.78 -12.75 4.02
C LEU A 48 1.99 -11.25 3.81
N GLU A 49 2.95 -10.67 4.54
CA GLU A 49 3.41 -9.30 4.34
C GLU A 49 4.92 -9.28 4.11
N LEU A 50 5.33 -8.69 2.98
CA LEU A 50 6.72 -8.49 2.58
C LEU A 50 7.05 -7.01 2.75
N GLY A 51 7.92 -6.69 3.74
CA GLY A 51 8.13 -5.32 4.22
C GLY A 51 7.00 -4.88 5.15
N CYS A 52 7.29 -4.72 6.41
CA CYS A 52 6.30 -4.31 7.41
C CYS A 52 6.70 -3.06 8.18
N TYR A 53 7.95 -2.59 8.00
CA TYR A 53 8.52 -1.44 8.70
C TYR A 53 8.26 -1.51 10.21
N LEU A 54 7.53 -0.55 10.78
CA LEU A 54 7.21 -0.52 12.21
C LEU A 54 5.83 -1.13 12.53
N GLY A 55 5.16 -1.77 11.56
CA GLY A 55 3.98 -2.60 11.79
C GLY A 55 2.62 -1.92 11.62
N ARG A 56 2.54 -0.69 11.06
CA ARG A 56 1.25 0.01 10.93
C ARG A 56 0.23 -0.77 10.09
N SER A 57 0.64 -1.34 8.97
CA SER A 57 -0.19 -2.23 8.13
C SER A 57 -0.39 -3.58 8.78
N THR A 58 0.67 -4.13 9.37
CA THR A 58 0.65 -5.44 10.04
C THR A 58 -0.39 -5.51 11.16
N VAL A 59 -0.49 -4.45 11.99
CA VAL A 59 -1.49 -4.36 13.07
C VAL A 59 -2.91 -4.42 12.48
N LEU A 60 -3.20 -3.65 11.42
CA LEU A 60 -4.51 -3.73 10.76
C LEU A 60 -4.79 -5.12 10.19
N ILE A 61 -3.80 -5.75 9.56
CA ILE A 61 -3.93 -7.10 9.02
C ILE A 61 -4.22 -8.09 10.16
N GLY A 62 -3.51 -7.97 11.27
CA GLY A 62 -3.69 -8.79 12.47
C GLY A 62 -5.10 -8.74 13.04
N ASP A 63 -5.76 -7.57 13.03
CA ASP A 63 -7.16 -7.40 13.46
C ASP A 63 -8.16 -8.28 12.65
N HIS A 64 -7.76 -8.74 11.47
CA HIS A 64 -8.62 -9.51 10.55
C HIS A 64 -8.23 -10.99 10.43
N LEU A 65 -7.29 -11.47 11.23
CA LEU A 65 -6.96 -12.90 11.27
C LEU A 65 -8.08 -13.69 11.94
N ARG A 66 -8.35 -14.87 11.43
CA ARG A 66 -9.31 -15.80 12.00
C ARG A 66 -8.60 -16.95 12.72
N PRO A 67 -9.28 -17.63 13.63
CA PRO A 67 -8.71 -18.82 14.27
C PRO A 67 -8.20 -19.82 13.24
N GLY A 68 -6.94 -20.22 13.38
CA GLY A 68 -6.25 -21.15 12.49
C GLY A 68 -5.56 -20.51 11.27
N GLU A 69 -5.73 -19.22 11.02
CA GLU A 69 -4.96 -18.48 10.02
C GLU A 69 -3.66 -17.96 10.63
N ARG A 70 -2.58 -17.91 9.85
CA ARG A 70 -1.29 -17.37 10.25
C ARG A 70 -1.00 -16.07 9.49
N LEU A 71 -0.41 -15.12 10.17
CA LEU A 71 0.24 -13.97 9.57
C LEU A 71 1.74 -14.21 9.60
N THR A 72 2.37 -14.21 8.43
CA THR A 72 3.83 -14.22 8.30
C THR A 72 4.28 -12.87 7.78
N VAL A 73 5.26 -12.27 8.43
CA VAL A 73 5.92 -11.04 7.98
C VAL A 73 7.38 -11.32 7.66
N CYS A 74 7.88 -10.75 6.56
CA CYS A 74 9.29 -10.83 6.18
C CYS A 74 9.84 -9.42 5.99
N ASP A 75 10.84 -9.06 6.78
CA ASP A 75 11.47 -7.75 6.73
C ASP A 75 12.94 -7.87 7.14
N LEU A 76 13.79 -7.00 6.59
CA LEU A 76 15.20 -6.91 7.00
C LEU A 76 15.36 -6.41 8.43
N PHE A 77 14.46 -5.49 8.85
CA PHE A 77 14.64 -4.75 10.08
C PHE A 77 16.05 -4.12 10.18
N ASP A 78 16.79 -4.45 11.23
CA ASP A 78 18.16 -4.01 11.51
C ASP A 78 19.24 -4.98 10.99
N SER A 79 18.85 -5.98 10.17
CA SER A 79 19.80 -6.89 9.52
C SER A 79 20.47 -6.27 8.29
N ASP A 80 21.57 -6.88 7.86
CA ASP A 80 22.25 -6.47 6.64
C ASP A 80 21.41 -6.83 5.38
N ALA A 81 21.38 -5.91 4.43
CA ALA A 81 20.57 -6.04 3.23
C ALA A 81 21.07 -7.10 2.22
N GLY A 82 22.28 -7.59 2.39
CA GLY A 82 22.86 -8.63 1.54
C GLY A 82 23.43 -8.14 0.20
N ASP A 83 22.96 -7.00 -0.31
CA ASP A 83 23.49 -6.36 -1.52
C ASP A 83 23.64 -4.84 -1.35
N ALA A 84 24.50 -4.24 -2.19
CA ALA A 84 24.91 -2.83 -2.03
C ALA A 84 23.77 -1.84 -2.37
N ALA A 85 22.88 -2.18 -3.31
CA ALA A 85 21.81 -1.29 -3.74
C ALA A 85 20.72 -1.20 -2.66
N ASN A 86 20.30 -2.34 -2.13
CA ASN A 86 19.35 -2.39 -1.02
C ASN A 86 19.95 -1.79 0.27
N ALA A 87 21.24 -2.03 0.54
CA ALA A 87 21.94 -1.38 1.66
C ALA A 87 21.95 0.14 1.56
N ALA A 88 22.07 0.69 0.34
CA ALA A 88 21.99 2.13 0.10
C ALA A 88 20.57 2.67 0.35
N GLU A 89 19.55 1.97 -0.13
CA GLU A 89 18.12 2.30 0.11
C GLU A 89 17.82 2.33 1.61
N MET A 90 18.20 1.29 2.34
CA MET A 90 18.03 1.19 3.79
C MET A 90 18.75 2.30 4.54
N ALA A 91 19.98 2.62 4.14
CA ALA A 91 20.78 3.67 4.79
C ALA A 91 20.17 5.07 4.64
N MET A 92 19.51 5.36 3.51
CA MET A 92 18.89 6.65 3.25
C MET A 92 17.60 6.88 4.05
N SER A 93 16.79 5.84 4.25
CA SER A 93 15.41 6.01 4.69
C SER A 93 15.07 5.34 6.03
N TYR A 94 15.72 4.23 6.40
CA TYR A 94 15.16 3.34 7.44
C TYR A 94 16.11 3.02 8.60
N ARG A 95 17.42 3.00 8.40
CA ARG A 95 18.44 2.44 9.30
C ARG A 95 18.42 2.92 10.76
N ARG A 96 17.82 4.08 11.04
CA ARG A 96 17.79 4.68 12.38
C ARG A 96 16.52 4.32 13.18
N THR A 97 15.48 3.90 12.52
CA THR A 97 14.16 3.68 13.13
C THR A 97 13.65 2.25 12.95
N LEU A 98 14.04 1.58 11.88
CA LEU A 98 13.60 0.23 11.59
C LEU A 98 14.41 -0.78 12.40
N THR A 99 13.82 -1.28 13.49
CA THR A 99 14.35 -2.37 14.29
C THR A 99 13.25 -3.39 14.55
N ARG A 100 13.63 -4.67 14.66
CA ARG A 100 12.69 -5.74 15.00
C ARG A 100 12.02 -5.48 16.35
N THR A 101 12.77 -5.04 17.35
CA THR A 101 12.21 -4.74 18.68
C THR A 101 11.15 -3.64 18.64
N ALA A 102 11.33 -2.60 17.82
CA ALA A 102 10.33 -1.54 17.67
C ALA A 102 9.06 -2.07 17.01
N PHE A 103 9.18 -2.89 15.96
CA PHE A 103 8.06 -3.58 15.34
C PHE A 103 7.30 -4.46 16.34
N GLU A 104 8.00 -5.34 17.05
CA GLU A 104 7.41 -6.25 18.05
C GLU A 104 6.66 -5.47 19.14
N SER A 105 7.25 -4.40 19.65
CA SER A 105 6.65 -3.57 20.69
C SER A 105 5.36 -2.87 20.16
N ASN A 106 5.39 -2.34 18.94
CA ASN A 106 4.23 -1.72 18.32
C ASN A 106 3.10 -2.73 18.06
N TYR A 107 3.43 -3.92 17.57
CA TYR A 107 2.44 -4.95 17.29
C TYR A 107 1.79 -5.47 18.59
N LEU A 108 2.57 -5.73 19.63
CA LEU A 108 2.08 -6.20 20.92
C LEU A 108 1.29 -5.14 21.70
N ALA A 109 1.35 -3.86 21.34
CA ALA A 109 0.45 -2.85 21.89
C ALA A 109 -1.02 -3.07 21.48
N PHE A 110 -1.29 -3.83 20.40
CA PHE A 110 -2.63 -4.10 19.88
C PHE A 110 -3.01 -5.58 19.90
N HIS A 111 -2.04 -6.50 19.89
CA HIS A 111 -2.24 -7.94 19.80
C HIS A 111 -1.52 -8.67 20.92
N GLN A 112 -2.02 -9.84 21.31
CA GLN A 112 -1.45 -10.63 22.42
C GLN A 112 -0.27 -11.50 22.00
N GLU A 113 -0.18 -11.86 20.71
CA GLU A 113 0.83 -12.77 20.16
C GLU A 113 1.44 -12.14 18.90
N LEU A 114 2.74 -12.33 18.71
CA LEU A 114 3.45 -11.87 17.51
C LEU A 114 3.07 -12.72 16.30
N PRO A 115 3.09 -12.14 15.08
CA PRO A 115 3.04 -12.92 13.85
C PRO A 115 4.31 -13.78 13.72
N GLU A 116 4.31 -14.70 12.76
CA GLU A 116 5.55 -15.36 12.35
C GLU A 116 6.48 -14.33 11.70
N ILE A 117 7.66 -14.08 12.30
CA ILE A 117 8.60 -13.07 11.84
C ILE A 117 9.81 -13.72 11.19
N ILE A 118 10.03 -13.43 9.91
CA ILE A 118 11.21 -13.81 9.14
C ILE A 118 12.08 -12.56 8.99
N GLN A 119 13.13 -12.47 9.81
CA GLN A 119 14.08 -11.36 9.74
C GLN A 119 15.18 -11.69 8.72
N ALA A 120 14.91 -11.35 7.46
CA ALA A 120 15.80 -11.64 6.33
C ALA A 120 15.38 -10.81 5.09
N PRO A 121 16.23 -10.73 4.05
CA PRO A 121 15.79 -10.28 2.75
C PRO A 121 14.62 -11.16 2.21
N THR A 122 13.63 -10.55 1.59
CA THR A 122 12.44 -11.27 1.06
C THR A 122 12.80 -12.38 0.08
N SER A 123 13.96 -12.27 -0.60
CA SER A 123 14.48 -13.28 -1.50
C SER A 123 14.64 -14.69 -0.89
N VAL A 124 14.76 -14.81 0.45
CA VAL A 124 14.81 -16.13 1.12
C VAL A 124 13.50 -16.91 0.96
N LEU A 125 12.39 -16.24 0.66
CA LEU A 125 11.09 -16.87 0.49
C LEU A 125 10.95 -17.63 -0.84
N ALA A 126 11.87 -17.41 -1.78
CA ALA A 126 11.90 -18.14 -3.04
C ALA A 126 12.20 -19.65 -2.85
N ASP A 127 12.66 -20.07 -1.67
CA ASP A 127 12.89 -21.48 -1.34
C ASP A 127 11.61 -22.31 -1.09
N GLY A 128 10.43 -21.65 -1.13
CA GLY A 128 9.14 -22.33 -0.97
C GLY A 128 8.72 -22.53 0.49
N ARG A 129 9.30 -21.82 1.45
CA ARG A 129 8.90 -21.90 2.88
C ARG A 129 7.48 -21.39 3.14
N ILE A 130 6.94 -20.53 2.28
CA ILE A 130 5.52 -20.20 2.28
C ILE A 130 4.80 -21.27 1.43
N PRO A 131 3.84 -22.01 2.00
CA PRO A 131 3.17 -23.06 1.25
C PRO A 131 2.41 -22.48 0.05
N ALA A 132 2.55 -23.12 -1.11
CA ALA A 132 1.90 -22.68 -2.33
C ALA A 132 0.37 -22.68 -2.18
N GLY A 133 -0.28 -21.61 -2.63
CA GLY A 133 -1.73 -21.47 -2.57
C GLY A 133 -2.31 -21.40 -1.15
N SER A 134 -1.52 -21.06 -0.14
CA SER A 134 -1.99 -20.98 1.26
C SER A 134 -2.58 -19.61 1.61
N CYS A 135 -2.16 -18.52 0.95
CA CYS A 135 -2.49 -17.17 1.34
C CYS A 135 -3.74 -16.64 0.66
N ARG A 136 -4.69 -16.12 1.42
CA ARG A 136 -5.84 -15.37 0.92
C ARG A 136 -5.51 -13.90 0.61
N PHE A 137 -4.47 -13.38 1.21
CA PHE A 137 -3.99 -12.01 1.00
C PHE A 137 -2.47 -11.95 1.10
N VAL A 138 -1.84 -11.22 0.17
CA VAL A 138 -0.42 -10.88 0.23
C VAL A 138 -0.26 -9.38 0.05
N HIS A 139 0.47 -8.74 0.94
CA HIS A 139 0.89 -7.35 0.86
C HIS A 139 2.39 -7.30 0.55
N VAL A 140 2.78 -6.53 -0.48
CA VAL A 140 4.18 -6.34 -0.87
C VAL A 140 4.51 -4.85 -0.75
N ASP A 141 5.42 -4.53 0.16
CA ASP A 141 5.83 -3.17 0.53
C ASP A 141 7.27 -3.17 1.07
N ALA A 142 8.18 -3.90 0.39
CA ALA A 142 9.55 -4.09 0.86
C ALA A 142 10.54 -3.15 0.15
N SER A 143 11.30 -3.64 -0.82
CA SER A 143 12.27 -2.86 -1.58
C SER A 143 11.62 -2.16 -2.78
N HIS A 144 12.22 -1.07 -3.26
CA HIS A 144 11.77 -0.37 -4.47
C HIS A 144 12.61 -0.70 -5.72
N LEU A 145 13.56 -1.62 -5.60
CA LEU A 145 14.39 -2.07 -6.71
C LEU A 145 13.63 -3.09 -7.56
N TYR A 146 13.69 -2.94 -8.89
CA TYR A 146 12.94 -3.78 -9.84
C TYR A 146 13.14 -5.27 -9.59
N GLU A 147 14.39 -5.73 -9.45
CA GLU A 147 14.71 -7.14 -9.28
C GLU A 147 14.14 -7.74 -8.00
N HIS A 148 14.13 -6.96 -6.92
CA HIS A 148 13.56 -7.39 -5.63
C HIS A 148 12.04 -7.48 -5.72
N VAL A 149 11.39 -6.43 -6.25
CA VAL A 149 9.94 -6.40 -6.41
C VAL A 149 9.45 -7.50 -7.36
N ALA A 150 10.17 -7.77 -8.44
CA ALA A 150 9.85 -8.88 -9.34
C ALA A 150 9.95 -10.24 -8.63
N GLY A 151 10.95 -10.42 -7.77
CA GLY A 151 11.08 -11.59 -6.90
C GLY A 151 9.94 -11.72 -5.90
N ASP A 152 9.58 -10.64 -5.24
CA ASP A 152 8.47 -10.58 -4.27
C ASP A 152 7.11 -10.89 -4.94
N ILE A 153 6.90 -10.38 -6.15
CA ILE A 153 5.72 -10.69 -6.97
C ILE A 153 5.68 -12.19 -7.33
N ALA A 154 6.82 -12.81 -7.62
CA ALA A 154 6.88 -14.24 -7.91
C ALA A 154 6.54 -15.08 -6.66
N VAL A 155 7.07 -14.70 -5.48
CA VAL A 155 6.72 -15.33 -4.19
C VAL A 155 5.23 -15.17 -3.90
N ALA A 156 4.70 -13.96 -4.04
CA ALA A 156 3.28 -13.68 -3.83
C ALA A 156 2.37 -14.52 -4.74
N ARG A 157 2.74 -14.63 -6.03
CA ARG A 157 2.02 -15.47 -6.99
C ARG A 157 1.97 -16.94 -6.59
N ALA A 158 3.07 -17.47 -6.09
CA ALA A 158 3.14 -18.86 -5.64
C ALA A 158 2.33 -19.09 -4.35
N ALA A 159 2.37 -18.11 -3.43
CA ALA A 159 1.70 -18.19 -2.14
C ALA A 159 0.19 -18.00 -2.22
N LEU A 160 -0.31 -17.20 -3.18
CA LEU A 160 -1.72 -16.85 -3.28
C LEU A 160 -2.60 -18.02 -3.73
N ARG A 161 -3.75 -18.12 -3.07
CA ARG A 161 -4.89 -18.97 -3.47
C ARG A 161 -5.53 -18.44 -4.75
N PRO A 162 -6.30 -19.28 -5.49
CA PRO A 162 -7.05 -18.82 -6.67
C PRO A 162 -8.04 -17.68 -6.39
N ASP A 163 -8.58 -17.58 -5.19
CA ASP A 163 -9.50 -16.54 -4.71
C ASP A 163 -8.79 -15.45 -3.88
N GLY A 164 -7.44 -15.49 -3.85
CA GLY A 164 -6.62 -14.56 -3.11
C GLY A 164 -6.36 -13.24 -3.84
N VAL A 165 -6.00 -12.22 -3.08
CA VAL A 165 -5.70 -10.87 -3.56
C VAL A 165 -4.30 -10.45 -3.15
N ILE A 166 -3.55 -9.84 -4.09
CA ILE A 166 -2.31 -9.14 -3.82
C ILE A 166 -2.55 -7.63 -3.73
N ALA A 167 -1.88 -6.98 -2.79
CA ALA A 167 -1.69 -5.53 -2.75
C ALA A 167 -0.20 -5.21 -2.93
N LEU A 168 0.12 -4.32 -3.88
CA LEU A 168 1.49 -3.87 -4.19
C LEU A 168 1.58 -2.38 -3.90
N ASP A 169 2.45 -1.96 -2.99
CA ASP A 169 2.64 -0.54 -2.66
C ASP A 169 3.51 0.18 -3.69
N ASP A 170 3.47 1.50 -3.65
CA ASP A 170 4.32 2.41 -4.41
C ASP A 170 4.35 2.21 -5.94
N TYR A 171 3.36 1.49 -6.51
CA TYR A 171 3.36 1.11 -7.94
C TYR A 171 3.36 2.30 -8.90
N ARG A 172 3.09 3.51 -8.45
CA ARG A 172 3.07 4.74 -9.26
C ARG A 172 3.78 5.93 -8.61
N SER A 173 4.54 5.70 -7.56
CA SER A 173 5.34 6.75 -6.93
C SER A 173 6.47 7.18 -7.86
N GLU A 174 6.70 8.49 -7.99
CA GLU A 174 7.69 9.03 -8.93
C GLU A 174 9.13 8.65 -8.60
N HIS A 175 9.40 8.33 -7.33
CA HIS A 175 10.73 7.97 -6.84
C HIS A 175 10.97 6.45 -6.79
N THR A 176 9.97 5.61 -7.13
CA THR A 176 10.05 4.16 -7.11
C THR A 176 9.78 3.53 -8.49
N PRO A 177 10.50 3.93 -9.57
CA PRO A 177 10.21 3.45 -10.93
C PRO A 177 10.40 1.94 -11.09
N GLY A 178 11.23 1.31 -10.24
CA GLY A 178 11.44 -0.14 -10.24
C GLY A 178 10.16 -0.90 -9.84
N VAL A 179 9.43 -0.40 -8.85
CA VAL A 179 8.12 -0.97 -8.48
C VAL A 179 7.15 -0.88 -9.64
N SER A 180 7.02 0.31 -10.24
CA SER A 180 6.15 0.51 -11.42
C SER A 180 6.46 -0.48 -12.53
N ALA A 181 7.75 -0.65 -12.87
CA ALA A 181 8.18 -1.55 -13.94
C ALA A 181 7.79 -3.01 -13.64
N ALA A 182 8.08 -3.50 -12.43
CA ALA A 182 7.77 -4.88 -12.03
C ALA A 182 6.27 -5.15 -11.99
N VAL A 183 5.47 -4.21 -11.47
CA VAL A 183 4.00 -4.35 -11.41
C VAL A 183 3.40 -4.41 -12.82
N TRP A 184 3.78 -3.50 -13.72
CA TRP A 184 3.23 -3.49 -15.07
C TRP A 184 3.73 -4.64 -15.93
N GLU A 185 4.97 -5.11 -15.72
CA GLU A 185 5.43 -6.34 -16.35
C GLU A 185 4.58 -7.54 -15.88
N ALA A 186 4.32 -7.68 -14.57
CA ALA A 186 3.46 -8.75 -14.07
C ALA A 186 2.05 -8.71 -14.67
N VAL A 187 1.50 -7.51 -14.94
CA VAL A 187 0.19 -7.35 -15.62
C VAL A 187 0.27 -7.77 -17.09
N PHE A 188 1.22 -7.25 -17.85
CA PHE A 188 1.24 -7.43 -19.30
C PHE A 188 1.86 -8.76 -19.76
N THR A 189 2.75 -9.35 -18.96
CA THR A 189 3.45 -10.60 -19.30
C THR A 189 3.25 -11.72 -18.28
N GLY A 190 3.06 -11.38 -17.00
CA GLY A 190 2.93 -12.32 -15.88
C GLY A 190 1.50 -12.78 -15.60
N GLY A 191 0.48 -12.26 -16.31
CA GLY A 191 -0.92 -12.65 -16.15
C GLY A 191 -1.59 -12.12 -14.86
N LEU A 192 -0.97 -11.14 -14.18
CA LEU A 192 -1.60 -10.45 -13.05
C LEU A 192 -2.79 -9.61 -13.56
N LYS A 193 -3.96 -9.87 -13.02
CA LYS A 193 -5.21 -9.18 -13.39
C LYS A 193 -5.46 -8.02 -12.44
N PRO A 194 -5.43 -6.76 -12.93
CA PRO A 194 -5.74 -5.61 -12.09
C PRO A 194 -7.22 -5.59 -11.72
N VAL A 195 -7.52 -5.23 -10.47
CA VAL A 195 -8.89 -5.14 -9.91
C VAL A 195 -9.20 -3.72 -9.44
N MET A 196 -8.32 -3.16 -8.62
CA MET A 196 -8.51 -1.84 -8.03
C MET A 196 -7.16 -1.11 -7.91
N LEU A 197 -7.20 0.21 -8.05
CA LEU A 197 -6.04 1.09 -7.90
C LEU A 197 -6.38 2.21 -6.92
N THR A 198 -5.43 2.50 -6.03
CA THR A 198 -5.43 3.72 -5.20
C THR A 198 -4.28 4.64 -5.63
N PRO A 199 -4.09 5.83 -5.05
CA PRO A 199 -2.89 6.62 -5.29
C PRO A 199 -1.58 5.90 -4.99
N MET A 200 -1.57 5.00 -4.00
CA MET A 200 -0.36 4.32 -3.55
C MET A 200 -0.33 2.86 -3.97
N LYS A 201 -1.46 2.13 -3.88
CA LYS A 201 -1.46 0.68 -3.99
C LYS A 201 -2.19 0.17 -5.23
N PHE A 202 -1.65 -0.90 -5.79
CA PHE A 202 -2.25 -1.73 -6.82
C PHE A 202 -2.84 -2.98 -6.17
N TYR A 203 -4.07 -3.31 -6.50
CA TYR A 203 -4.74 -4.54 -6.04
C TYR A 203 -5.08 -5.41 -7.24
N GLY A 204 -4.75 -6.71 -7.15
CA GLY A 204 -4.96 -7.65 -8.24
C GLY A 204 -5.00 -9.10 -7.81
N THR A 205 -5.13 -9.99 -8.79
CA THR A 205 -5.13 -11.45 -8.61
C THR A 205 -4.61 -12.15 -9.86
N TRP A 206 -4.05 -13.34 -9.70
CA TRP A 206 -3.79 -14.27 -10.83
C TRP A 206 -4.93 -15.28 -11.04
N GLY A 207 -5.77 -15.44 -10.04
CA GLY A 207 -6.80 -16.45 -9.99
C GLY A 207 -8.18 -15.96 -10.45
N ASP A 208 -9.19 -16.16 -9.60
CA ASP A 208 -10.58 -15.79 -9.86
C ASP A 208 -10.78 -14.27 -9.76
N LEU A 209 -10.93 -13.64 -10.92
CA LEU A 209 -11.11 -12.20 -11.02
C LEU A 209 -12.45 -11.73 -10.43
N ASP A 210 -13.50 -12.54 -10.54
CA ASP A 210 -14.83 -12.18 -10.02
C ASP A 210 -14.85 -12.27 -8.50
N ALA A 211 -14.19 -13.29 -7.92
CA ALA A 211 -13.98 -13.37 -6.47
C ALA A 211 -13.17 -12.18 -5.95
N ALA A 212 -12.04 -11.83 -6.60
CA ALA A 212 -11.23 -10.68 -6.22
C ALA A 212 -12.00 -9.35 -6.35
N ARG A 213 -12.82 -9.19 -7.39
CA ARG A 213 -13.71 -8.03 -7.55
C ARG A 213 -14.75 -7.98 -6.44
N ALA A 214 -15.39 -9.09 -6.11
CA ALA A 214 -16.40 -9.14 -5.08
C ALA A 214 -15.88 -8.61 -3.74
N VAL A 215 -14.67 -8.98 -3.34
CA VAL A 215 -14.09 -8.52 -2.06
C VAL A 215 -13.58 -7.08 -2.07
N LEU A 216 -13.37 -6.46 -3.25
CA LEU A 216 -12.83 -5.11 -3.36
C LEU A 216 -13.86 -4.06 -3.80
N THR A 217 -14.85 -4.43 -4.63
CA THR A 217 -15.70 -3.46 -5.31
C THR A 217 -17.15 -3.45 -4.82
N LEU A 218 -17.58 -4.36 -3.94
CA LEU A 218 -18.94 -4.38 -3.40
C LEU A 218 -19.27 -3.24 -2.45
N ARG A 219 -18.25 -2.58 -1.90
CA ARG A 219 -18.45 -1.39 -1.06
C ARG A 219 -18.88 -0.22 -1.91
N ASP A 220 -19.89 0.50 -1.46
CA ASP A 220 -20.19 1.83 -2.02
C ASP A 220 -19.14 2.85 -1.56
N TRP A 221 -18.06 2.93 -2.34
CA TRP A 221 -16.95 3.82 -2.06
C TRP A 221 -17.33 5.28 -2.19
N GLN A 222 -18.29 5.62 -3.07
CA GLN A 222 -18.79 6.98 -3.22
C GLN A 222 -19.58 7.42 -1.99
N ALA A 223 -20.48 6.56 -1.49
CA ALA A 223 -21.19 6.83 -0.25
C ALA A 223 -20.24 6.91 0.97
N ALA A 224 -19.10 6.21 0.92
CA ALA A 224 -18.04 6.32 1.91
C ALA A 224 -17.18 7.59 1.76
N GLY A 225 -17.47 8.44 0.79
CA GLY A 225 -16.81 9.74 0.58
C GLY A 225 -15.59 9.72 -0.32
N TYR A 226 -15.30 8.61 -1.03
CA TYR A 226 -14.17 8.51 -1.95
C TYR A 226 -14.57 8.87 -3.38
N ALA A 227 -13.62 9.42 -4.14
CA ALA A 227 -13.79 9.58 -5.58
C ALA A 227 -13.56 8.23 -6.27
N VAL A 228 -14.47 7.87 -7.17
CA VAL A 228 -14.49 6.57 -7.86
C VAL A 228 -14.54 6.80 -9.36
N ASP A 229 -13.60 6.22 -10.08
CA ASP A 229 -13.55 6.15 -11.53
C ASP A 229 -13.34 4.69 -11.96
N GLU A 230 -13.70 4.37 -13.19
CA GLU A 230 -13.41 3.08 -13.81
C GLU A 230 -12.47 3.25 -15.02
N ASP A 231 -11.59 2.27 -15.19
CA ASP A 231 -10.68 2.18 -16.34
C ASP A 231 -10.70 0.77 -16.93
N VAL A 232 -10.05 0.60 -18.08
CA VAL A 232 -9.81 -0.73 -18.67
C VAL A 232 -8.31 -0.89 -18.87
N ILE A 233 -7.69 -1.86 -18.20
CA ILE A 233 -6.26 -2.14 -18.27
C ILE A 233 -6.07 -3.63 -18.58
N ALA A 234 -5.28 -3.93 -19.63
CA ALA A 234 -5.06 -5.31 -20.09
C ALA A 234 -6.38 -6.11 -20.27
N GLY A 235 -7.42 -5.46 -20.79
CA GLY A 235 -8.75 -6.05 -21.01
C GLY A 235 -9.61 -6.22 -19.74
N ASN A 236 -9.12 -5.82 -18.57
CA ASN A 236 -9.85 -5.92 -17.30
C ASN A 236 -10.42 -4.56 -16.90
N ARG A 237 -11.67 -4.54 -16.43
CA ARG A 237 -12.25 -3.35 -15.76
C ARG A 237 -11.58 -3.18 -14.41
N VAL A 238 -11.12 -1.98 -14.12
CA VAL A 238 -10.34 -1.62 -12.93
C VAL A 238 -11.02 -0.45 -12.24
N LEU A 239 -11.28 -0.59 -10.96
CA LEU A 239 -11.79 0.47 -10.12
C LEU A 239 -10.63 1.38 -9.70
N ARG A 240 -10.74 2.70 -9.93
CA ARG A 240 -9.79 3.68 -9.39
C ARG A 240 -10.43 4.44 -8.24
N LEU A 241 -9.82 4.32 -7.07
CA LEU A 241 -10.21 5.07 -5.89
C LEU A 241 -9.23 6.21 -5.62
N ASN A 242 -9.77 7.35 -5.24
CA ASN A 242 -8.98 8.49 -4.78
C ASN A 242 -9.64 9.11 -3.54
N ASN A 243 -8.84 9.79 -2.73
CA ASN A 243 -9.41 10.68 -1.73
C ASN A 243 -10.25 11.75 -2.42
N PRO A 244 -11.36 12.17 -1.83
CA PRO A 244 -12.16 13.22 -2.41
C PRO A 244 -11.30 14.46 -2.58
N ASP A 245 -11.22 14.94 -3.82
CA ASP A 245 -10.46 16.15 -4.11
C ASP A 245 -11.16 17.31 -3.40
N ARG A 246 -10.58 17.82 -2.33
CA ARG A 246 -11.10 19.03 -1.65
C ARG A 246 -11.19 20.24 -2.61
N SER A 247 -10.63 20.11 -3.81
CA SER A 247 -10.68 21.10 -4.88
C SER A 247 -11.80 20.85 -5.88
N SER A 248 -12.46 19.71 -5.88
CA SER A 248 -13.54 19.36 -6.81
C SER A 248 -14.93 19.68 -6.25
N ALA A 249 -15.12 20.86 -5.67
CA ALA A 249 -16.42 21.49 -5.84
C ALA A 249 -16.64 21.60 -7.37
N PRO A 250 -17.77 21.11 -7.93
CA PRO A 250 -17.99 21.12 -9.36
C PRO A 250 -17.74 22.52 -9.89
N THR A 251 -16.74 22.68 -10.75
CA THR A 251 -16.48 23.97 -11.38
C THR A 251 -17.73 24.27 -12.17
N PRO A 252 -18.48 25.35 -11.86
CA PRO A 252 -19.70 25.67 -12.60
C PRO A 252 -19.45 25.57 -14.09
N ALA A 253 -20.36 24.96 -14.85
CA ALA A 253 -20.18 24.72 -16.27
C ALA A 253 -19.78 26.02 -17.03
N SER A 254 -20.27 27.18 -16.57
CA SER A 254 -19.84 28.50 -17.02
C SER A 254 -18.36 28.81 -16.85
N ARG A 255 -17.72 28.27 -15.80
CA ARG A 255 -16.29 28.47 -15.51
C ARG A 255 -15.39 27.54 -16.33
N ARG A 256 -15.87 26.31 -16.65
CA ARG A 256 -15.20 25.41 -17.59
C ARG A 256 -15.20 25.99 -18.99
N LEU A 257 -16.34 26.44 -19.47
CA LEU A 257 -16.46 27.05 -20.79
C LEU A 257 -15.55 28.29 -20.95
N ALA A 258 -15.48 29.14 -19.92
CA ALA A 258 -14.62 30.32 -19.93
C ALA A 258 -13.12 29.99 -19.97
N LEU A 259 -12.70 28.91 -19.34
CA LEU A 259 -11.29 28.46 -19.34
C LEU A 259 -10.91 27.76 -20.64
N ASP A 260 -11.84 27.05 -21.26
CA ASP A 260 -11.64 26.34 -22.53
C ASP A 260 -11.60 27.28 -23.73
N LEU A 261 -12.19 28.48 -23.62
CA LEU A 261 -12.17 29.52 -24.65
C LEU A 261 -10.91 30.41 -24.57
N LEU A 262 -10.09 30.30 -23.55
CA LEU A 262 -8.87 31.11 -23.42
C LEU A 262 -7.66 30.43 -24.09
N PRO A 263 -6.79 31.21 -24.76
CA PRO A 263 -5.52 30.68 -25.27
C PRO A 263 -4.69 30.01 -24.15
N PRO A 264 -3.86 28.97 -24.43
CA PRO A 264 -3.13 28.21 -23.43
C PRO A 264 -2.27 29.06 -22.48
N ILE A 265 -1.72 30.18 -22.98
CA ILE A 265 -0.92 31.12 -22.20
C ILE A 265 -1.78 31.88 -21.18
N ALA A 266 -2.96 32.33 -21.60
CA ALA A 266 -3.90 33.05 -20.74
C ALA A 266 -4.46 32.11 -19.66
N THR A 267 -4.73 30.85 -20.00
CA THR A 267 -5.20 29.82 -19.06
C THR A 267 -4.15 29.55 -17.97
N ARG A 268 -2.86 29.51 -18.32
CA ARG A 268 -1.77 29.34 -17.33
C ARG A 268 -1.65 30.54 -16.40
N ALA A 269 -1.74 31.76 -16.92
CA ALA A 269 -1.69 32.99 -16.13
C ALA A 269 -2.88 33.09 -15.17
N THR A 270 -4.08 32.80 -15.63
CA THR A 270 -5.30 32.82 -14.83
C THR A 270 -5.26 31.77 -13.71
N ARG A 271 -4.78 30.55 -13.99
CA ARG A 271 -4.59 29.50 -12.95
C ARG A 271 -3.58 29.92 -11.90
N LYS A 272 -2.48 30.58 -12.29
CA LYS A 272 -1.45 31.07 -11.37
C LYS A 272 -2.03 32.16 -10.43
N VAL A 273 -2.78 33.12 -10.97
CA VAL A 273 -3.43 34.20 -10.20
C VAL A 273 -4.47 33.64 -9.24
N LEU A 274 -5.30 32.72 -9.70
CA LEU A 274 -6.30 32.07 -8.85
C LEU A 274 -5.68 31.26 -7.71
N ARG A 275 -4.53 30.61 -7.95
CA ARG A 275 -3.76 29.89 -6.91
C ARG A 275 -3.22 30.87 -5.87
N THR A 276 -2.63 31.98 -6.29
CA THR A 276 -2.09 33.00 -5.37
C THR A 276 -3.18 33.67 -4.52
N LEU A 277 -4.36 33.90 -5.09
CA LEU A 277 -5.50 34.47 -4.36
C LEU A 277 -6.10 33.49 -3.35
N ARG A 278 -6.09 32.21 -3.64
CA ARG A 278 -6.51 31.14 -2.71
C ARG A 278 -5.54 31.03 -1.52
N ASP A 279 -4.25 31.02 -1.78
CA ASP A 279 -3.21 30.95 -0.74
C ASP A 279 -3.26 32.16 0.21
N ARG A 280 -3.63 33.34 -0.28
CA ARG A 280 -3.83 34.54 0.55
C ARG A 280 -5.11 34.51 1.38
N ARG A 281 -6.11 33.73 0.99
CA ARG A 281 -7.36 33.59 1.76
C ARG A 281 -7.19 32.65 2.94
N THR A 282 -6.44 31.55 2.75
CA THR A 282 -6.11 30.58 3.82
C THR A 282 -5.19 31.18 4.89
N THR A 283 -4.36 32.18 4.53
CA THR A 283 -3.48 32.89 5.49
C THR A 283 -4.19 34.02 6.26
N ARG A 284 -5.43 34.34 5.93
CA ARG A 284 -6.24 35.35 6.64
C ARG A 284 -7.25 34.77 7.62
N GLU A 285 -7.49 33.46 7.55
CA GLU A 285 -8.43 32.71 8.39
C GLU A 285 -7.72 31.80 9.42
N ALA A 286 -6.37 31.87 9.47
CA ALA A 286 -5.51 31.31 10.50
C ALA A 286 -4.93 32.43 11.36
#